data_73e57cdde36456d38c487112531bdf22
#
_entry.id   73e57cdde36456d38c487112531bdf22
#
_cell.length_a   1.000
_cell.length_b   1.000
_cell.length_c   1.000
_cell.angle_alpha   90.00
_cell.angle_beta   90.00
_cell.angle_gamma   90.00
#
_symmetry.space_group_name_H-M   'P 1'
#
loop_
_entity.id
_entity.type
_entity.pdbx_description
1 polymer ?
#
loop_
_entity_poly.entity_id
_entity_poly.type
_entity_poly.pdbx_seq_one_letter_code
_entity_poly.pdbx_strand_id
1 'polypeptide(L)'
;MKKRVKNYDEESNKSTSAEISRRVLGRRAFLKGALATAPLLIAGPTILLPRKTEAALRDPLGPSTATEPYLVPTIDGVKLISILTVGDAVGNYRMVGIPDGLGAFNSGNGNLTLLMNHEITIGRPGITRAHGSNGSFVSKWTIDRQTLKVLKGEDLTPSPDDVFLYDSALNQYVPGTTVWQRLCSADLPAESALYWNGQGTLERIFFDGEEVSDVASARAWARIVTGPHAGEAWQLPRFGRLSYENTLACPHPQDKTIVILNEDNNLNTAPVDTAFPSEIYVYIGRKTRQGHPIEQAGLTNGSLYGITITVDGKPVTEESDQFGLGTSATGFIDTGRFGLHNLGDVSDLTMLQLEQISIAAGVARLQRPEDGAWDPRKKHDNDFYFVTTGNIDPASHVNSRLWRLRFDNIERPEKGGEIKILLKGDEGHEMVDNVTIDHHGRILMDEDPGNSPRVSKVWLYSIATGELIQVAQHNLKFFDPTILNNSSFITQDEESSGIIDAEHVLGRGWFLLDVQAHKVNDADPELVEGGQLLAMYVDPSIGRTA
;
A
#
# COMPACT_ATOMS: atom_id res chain seq x y z
N MET A 1 52.11 33.82 33.31
CA MET A 1 51.66 34.29 34.63
C MET A 1 50.40 33.48 34.95
N LYS A 2 50.53 32.39 35.63
CA LYS A 2 50.43 32.11 37.08
C LYS A 2 49.08 32.47 37.71
N LYS A 3 48.33 31.37 38.03
CA LYS A 3 47.62 31.06 39.30
C LYS A 3 46.25 31.74 39.50
N ARG A 4 45.24 31.08 40.00
CA ARG A 4 45.13 30.09 41.10
C ARG A 4 43.76 29.40 41.06
N VAL A 5 43.76 28.13 41.41
CA VAL A 5 42.76 27.21 41.92
C VAL A 5 42.17 27.68 43.26
N LYS A 6 40.90 27.41 43.54
CA LYS A 6 40.41 27.12 44.92
C LYS A 6 39.21 26.15 44.85
N ASN A 7 39.47 24.98 45.42
CA ASN A 7 38.48 24.04 45.97
C ASN A 7 37.88 24.60 47.27
N TYR A 8 36.69 24.12 47.63
CA TYR A 8 36.22 23.80 48.97
C TYR A 8 35.02 22.88 48.85
N ASP A 9 35.11 21.71 49.23
CA ASP A 9 34.85 20.73 50.25
C ASP A 9 33.44 20.77 50.87
N GLU A 10 32.86 19.57 50.81
CA GLU A 10 32.07 18.73 51.73
C GLU A 10 31.48 19.33 53.02
N GLU A 11 30.22 18.88 53.27
CA GLU A 11 29.71 18.24 54.50
C GLU A 11 28.25 17.82 54.25
N SER A 12 27.93 16.54 54.21
CA SER A 12 27.54 15.54 55.23
C SER A 12 26.36 15.93 56.12
N ASN A 13 25.22 15.22 56.05
CA ASN A 13 24.58 14.49 57.17
C ASN A 13 23.41 13.64 56.69
N LYS A 14 23.54 12.38 56.79
CA LYS A 14 23.01 11.26 57.60
C LYS A 14 21.54 11.31 57.99
N SER A 15 20.92 10.24 57.60
CA SER A 15 20.09 9.18 58.25
C SER A 15 18.58 9.49 58.35
N THR A 16 17.74 8.51 58.03
CA THR A 16 17.47 7.27 58.75
C THR A 16 16.70 6.26 57.91
N SER A 17 17.06 5.03 58.08
CA SER A 17 16.47 3.80 57.59
C SER A 17 15.14 3.46 58.29
N ALA A 18 14.23 2.80 57.59
CA ALA A 18 13.31 1.84 58.17
C ALA A 18 13.04 0.69 57.21
N GLU A 19 13.67 -0.44 57.50
CA GLU A 19 13.31 -1.77 57.02
C GLU A 19 11.95 -2.18 57.57
N ILE A 20 11.15 -2.88 56.74
CA ILE A 20 10.27 -3.98 57.21
C ILE A 20 10.12 -4.97 56.05
N SER A 21 10.92 -6.04 56.08
CA SER A 21 10.61 -7.43 56.32
C SER A 21 9.77 -8.19 55.30
N ARG A 22 10.45 -9.09 54.62
CA ARG A 22 9.96 -10.25 53.86
C ARG A 22 9.19 -11.21 54.77
N ARG A 23 8.11 -11.81 54.27
CA ARG A 23 7.69 -13.15 54.67
C ARG A 23 7.36 -14.02 53.43
N VAL A 24 8.16 -15.02 53.27
CA VAL A 24 7.94 -16.23 52.46
C VAL A 24 7.32 -17.29 53.36
N LEU A 25 6.28 -17.96 52.93
CA LEU A 25 5.81 -19.28 53.37
C LEU A 25 4.88 -19.79 52.23
N GLY A 26 5.04 -20.92 51.57
CA GLY A 26 5.49 -22.21 52.01
C GLY A 26 4.37 -23.20 51.63
N ARG A 27 4.65 -24.08 50.61
CA ARG A 27 3.74 -25.15 50.15
C ARG A 27 3.47 -26.16 51.25
N ARG A 28 2.25 -26.73 51.32
CA ARG A 28 1.97 -28.21 51.32
C ARG A 28 0.49 -28.53 51.53
N ALA A 29 0.06 -29.42 50.65
CA ALA A 29 -1.10 -30.25 50.55
C ALA A 29 -1.78 -30.79 51.82
N PHE A 30 -3.11 -30.98 51.75
CA PHE A 30 -3.79 -32.15 52.35
C PHE A 30 -5.02 -32.55 51.51
N LEU A 31 -5.04 -33.80 51.18
CA LEU A 31 -6.16 -34.56 50.58
C LEU A 31 -7.08 -35.07 51.70
N LYS A 32 -8.40 -35.08 51.49
CA LYS A 32 -9.35 -36.20 51.63
C LYS A 32 -10.74 -35.72 52.03
N GLY A 33 -11.73 -36.25 51.36
CA GLY A 33 -13.11 -36.39 51.91
C GLY A 33 -14.19 -36.21 50.84
N ALA A 34 -14.64 -37.30 50.27
CA ALA A 34 -15.77 -37.38 49.36
C ALA A 34 -17.11 -37.09 50.02
N LEU A 35 -18.04 -36.45 49.33
CA LEU A 35 -19.44 -36.91 49.26
C LEU A 35 -20.13 -36.19 48.07
N ALA A 36 -20.78 -36.99 47.26
CA ALA A 36 -21.45 -36.58 46.05
C ALA A 36 -22.78 -35.87 46.38
N THR A 37 -22.98 -34.70 45.76
CA THR A 37 -24.32 -34.22 45.41
C THR A 37 -24.19 -33.56 44.04
N ALA A 38 -24.80 -34.16 43.03
CA ALA A 38 -24.91 -33.58 41.70
C ALA A 38 -25.85 -32.37 41.72
N PRO A 39 -25.44 -31.20 41.20
CA PRO A 39 -26.39 -30.21 40.79
C PRO A 39 -26.81 -30.47 39.35
N LEU A 40 -28.11 -30.61 39.17
CA LEU A 40 -28.82 -30.61 37.91
C LEU A 40 -28.40 -29.36 37.12
N LEU A 41 -27.56 -29.50 36.11
CA LEU A 41 -27.29 -28.49 35.11
C LEU A 41 -28.56 -28.31 34.26
N ILE A 42 -29.37 -27.34 34.61
CA ILE A 42 -30.37 -26.77 33.69
C ILE A 42 -29.57 -26.10 32.58
N ALA A 43 -29.43 -26.76 31.46
CA ALA A 43 -28.99 -26.15 30.22
C ALA A 43 -30.04 -25.10 29.82
N GLY A 44 -29.84 -23.89 30.24
CA GLY A 44 -30.53 -22.73 29.66
C GLY A 44 -30.18 -22.67 28.17
N PRO A 45 -31.11 -22.28 27.30
CA PRO A 45 -30.80 -22.08 25.90
C PRO A 45 -29.74 -21.00 25.82
N THR A 46 -28.54 -21.37 25.34
CA THR A 46 -27.55 -20.39 24.89
C THR A 46 -28.21 -19.69 23.71
N ILE A 47 -28.77 -18.52 23.98
CA ILE A 47 -29.20 -17.62 22.91
C ILE A 47 -27.89 -17.20 22.22
N LEU A 48 -27.55 -17.91 21.16
CA LEU A 48 -26.64 -17.41 20.15
C LEU A 48 -27.31 -16.17 19.58
N LEU A 49 -26.95 -15.01 20.15
CA LEU A 49 -27.27 -13.74 19.50
C LEU A 49 -26.65 -13.82 18.10
N PRO A 50 -27.42 -13.72 17.04
CA PRO A 50 -26.84 -13.68 15.71
C PRO A 50 -25.85 -12.54 15.66
N ARG A 51 -24.65 -12.80 15.16
CA ARG A 51 -23.67 -11.75 14.84
C ARG A 51 -24.39 -10.74 13.96
N LYS A 52 -24.67 -9.56 14.50
CA LYS A 52 -25.39 -8.49 13.82
C LYS A 52 -24.66 -7.94 12.57
N THR A 53 -23.45 -8.40 12.30
CA THR A 53 -22.61 -7.94 11.19
C THR A 53 -23.04 -8.46 9.81
N GLU A 54 -23.69 -9.61 9.68
CA GLU A 54 -24.10 -10.13 8.36
C GLU A 54 -25.45 -9.59 7.85
N ALA A 55 -26.30 -9.07 8.74
CA ALA A 55 -27.65 -8.64 8.36
C ALA A 55 -27.72 -7.18 7.87
N ALA A 56 -26.76 -6.33 8.22
CA ALA A 56 -26.77 -4.90 7.88
C ALA A 56 -26.15 -4.56 6.51
N LEU A 57 -25.35 -5.48 5.94
CA LEU A 57 -24.65 -5.27 4.66
C LEU A 57 -25.31 -6.07 3.53
N ARG A 58 -26.64 -5.96 3.38
CA ARG A 58 -27.41 -6.64 2.32
C ARG A 58 -27.73 -5.76 1.12
N ASP A 59 -27.68 -4.45 1.31
CA ASP A 59 -27.95 -3.48 0.26
C ASP A 59 -26.63 -3.17 -0.47
N PRO A 60 -26.59 -3.22 -1.81
CA PRO A 60 -25.42 -2.78 -2.57
C PRO A 60 -25.16 -1.27 -2.45
N LEU A 61 -26.14 -0.49 -1.97
CA LEU A 61 -25.98 0.94 -1.70
C LEU A 61 -25.58 1.18 -0.24
N GLY A 62 -24.43 1.80 -0.05
CA GLY A 62 -24.05 2.34 1.25
C GLY A 62 -24.87 3.58 1.61
N PRO A 63 -24.95 3.92 2.90
CA PRO A 63 -25.82 5.00 3.38
C PRO A 63 -25.35 6.42 3.03
N SER A 64 -24.18 6.56 2.41
CA SER A 64 -23.56 7.86 2.09
C SER A 64 -23.50 8.19 0.61
N THR A 65 -24.00 7.30 -0.25
CA THR A 65 -24.14 7.52 -1.70
C THR A 65 -25.49 7.04 -2.21
N ALA A 66 -25.95 7.63 -3.32
CA ALA A 66 -27.13 7.17 -4.03
C ALA A 66 -26.79 6.42 -5.33
N THR A 67 -25.50 6.28 -5.64
CA THR A 67 -25.02 5.65 -6.87
C THR A 67 -24.75 4.16 -6.65
N GLU A 68 -25.33 3.34 -7.52
CA GLU A 68 -25.06 1.89 -7.55
C GLU A 68 -23.58 1.60 -7.72
N PRO A 69 -23.09 0.43 -7.25
CA PRO A 69 -21.69 0.07 -7.40
C PRO A 69 -21.21 0.10 -8.86
N TYR A 70 -20.04 0.71 -9.05
CA TYR A 70 -19.36 0.72 -10.35
C TYR A 70 -18.75 -0.64 -10.70
N LEU A 71 -18.62 -1.52 -9.73
CA LEU A 71 -18.25 -2.93 -9.92
C LEU A 71 -19.44 -3.84 -9.60
N VAL A 72 -19.50 -4.98 -10.30
CA VAL A 72 -20.50 -6.03 -10.06
C VAL A 72 -19.83 -7.39 -9.88
N PRO A 73 -20.35 -8.27 -9.00
CA PRO A 73 -19.80 -9.60 -8.82
C PRO A 73 -20.03 -10.47 -10.06
N THR A 74 -19.07 -11.34 -10.37
CA THR A 74 -19.15 -12.30 -11.48
C THR A 74 -19.41 -13.73 -11.03
N ILE A 75 -19.29 -14.00 -9.71
CA ILE A 75 -19.52 -15.32 -9.11
C ILE A 75 -20.31 -15.19 -7.80
N ASP A 76 -20.96 -16.29 -7.41
CA ASP A 76 -21.59 -16.39 -6.10
C ASP A 76 -20.57 -16.28 -4.96
N GLY A 77 -20.96 -15.70 -3.84
CA GLY A 77 -20.09 -15.50 -2.68
C GLY A 77 -19.29 -14.18 -2.71
N VAL A 78 -19.42 -13.39 -3.78
CA VAL A 78 -18.87 -12.03 -3.86
C VAL A 78 -19.99 -11.00 -3.70
N LYS A 79 -19.73 -9.91 -2.97
CA LYS A 79 -20.64 -8.77 -2.80
C LYS A 79 -19.87 -7.47 -2.94
N LEU A 80 -20.52 -6.47 -3.51
CA LEU A 80 -19.98 -5.12 -3.66
C LEU A 80 -20.96 -4.10 -3.09
N ILE A 81 -20.42 -3.12 -2.35
CA ILE A 81 -21.18 -2.05 -1.70
C ILE A 81 -20.51 -0.73 -2.03
N SER A 82 -21.23 0.20 -2.65
CA SER A 82 -20.75 1.56 -2.85
C SER A 82 -20.76 2.33 -1.53
N ILE A 83 -19.67 3.03 -1.20
CA ILE A 83 -19.50 3.81 0.03
C ILE A 83 -19.65 5.30 -0.24
N LEU A 84 -18.88 5.82 -1.20
CA LEU A 84 -18.95 7.20 -1.70
C LEU A 84 -18.74 7.21 -3.20
N THR A 85 -19.40 8.13 -3.88
CA THR A 85 -19.17 8.43 -5.30
C THR A 85 -18.68 9.87 -5.41
N VAL A 86 -17.83 10.15 -6.37
CA VAL A 86 -17.33 11.53 -6.62
C VAL A 86 -18.51 12.50 -6.71
N GLY A 87 -18.39 13.60 -5.95
CA GLY A 87 -19.45 14.59 -5.78
C GLY A 87 -20.31 14.39 -4.53
N ASP A 88 -20.36 13.19 -3.93
CA ASP A 88 -21.01 13.00 -2.64
C ASP A 88 -20.34 13.85 -1.56
N ALA A 89 -21.14 14.44 -0.67
CA ALA A 89 -20.66 15.33 0.38
C ALA A 89 -20.98 14.79 1.77
N VAL A 90 -20.00 14.90 2.67
CA VAL A 90 -20.15 14.63 4.10
C VAL A 90 -19.93 15.93 4.86
N GLY A 91 -21.00 16.58 5.30
CA GLY A 91 -20.93 17.97 5.73
C GLY A 91 -20.55 18.88 4.56
N ASN A 92 -19.44 19.59 4.68
CA ASN A 92 -18.91 20.48 3.64
C ASN A 92 -17.77 19.87 2.85
N TYR A 93 -17.41 18.61 3.11
CA TYR A 93 -16.29 17.94 2.45
C TYR A 93 -16.81 16.97 1.38
N ARG A 94 -16.30 17.09 0.17
CA ARG A 94 -16.73 16.32 -0.99
C ARG A 94 -15.69 15.28 -1.36
N MET A 95 -16.16 14.13 -1.84
CA MET A 95 -15.30 13.17 -2.52
C MET A 95 -14.90 13.73 -3.89
N VAL A 96 -13.61 13.78 -4.15
CA VAL A 96 -13.00 14.25 -5.39
C VAL A 96 -12.62 13.05 -6.26
N GLY A 97 -12.42 13.27 -7.54
CA GLY A 97 -12.11 12.23 -8.52
C GLY A 97 -10.68 11.74 -8.49
N ILE A 98 -10.48 10.75 -9.31
CA ILE A 98 -9.27 9.99 -9.47
C ILE A 98 -8.83 9.42 -8.10
N PRO A 99 -9.73 8.69 -7.39
CA PRO A 99 -9.36 8.03 -6.15
C PRO A 99 -8.41 6.87 -6.47
N ASP A 100 -7.38 6.69 -5.64
CA ASP A 100 -6.38 5.64 -5.79
C ASP A 100 -5.88 5.19 -4.40
N GLY A 101 -4.62 4.85 -4.25
CA GLY A 101 -3.95 4.30 -3.10
C GLY A 101 -4.67 4.43 -1.78
N LEU A 102 -5.06 3.32 -1.21
CA LEU A 102 -5.83 3.26 0.03
C LEU A 102 -5.00 2.83 1.23
N GLY A 103 -5.40 3.31 2.41
CA GLY A 103 -4.94 2.78 3.68
C GLY A 103 -6.05 2.85 4.71
N ALA A 104 -6.23 1.80 5.52
CA ALA A 104 -7.29 1.80 6.53
C ALA A 104 -6.79 1.28 7.88
N PHE A 105 -7.36 1.79 8.97
CA PHE A 105 -7.10 1.27 10.30
C PHE A 105 -8.28 1.49 11.24
N ASN A 106 -8.34 0.68 12.30
CA ASN A 106 -9.35 0.81 13.35
C ASN A 106 -9.03 2.05 14.21
N SER A 107 -9.85 3.08 14.11
CA SER A 107 -9.71 4.32 14.90
C SER A 107 -10.46 4.31 16.23
N GLY A 108 -11.04 3.17 16.62
CA GLY A 108 -11.81 3.03 17.88
C GLY A 108 -13.28 3.47 17.75
N ASN A 109 -14.02 3.31 18.83
CA ASN A 109 -15.44 3.71 18.93
C ASN A 109 -16.36 3.15 17.84
N GLY A 110 -16.01 2.00 17.25
CA GLY A 110 -16.77 1.38 16.17
C GLY A 110 -16.46 1.95 14.78
N ASN A 111 -15.46 2.83 14.66
CA ASN A 111 -15.09 3.48 13.42
C ASN A 111 -13.78 2.91 12.83
N LEU A 112 -13.63 3.07 11.54
CA LEU A 112 -12.34 3.00 10.85
C LEU A 112 -11.98 4.38 10.30
N THR A 113 -10.69 4.64 10.17
CA THR A 113 -10.15 5.72 9.35
C THR A 113 -9.68 5.12 8.03
N LEU A 114 -10.10 5.73 6.93
CA LEU A 114 -9.64 5.44 5.58
C LEU A 114 -8.84 6.65 5.07
N LEU A 115 -7.70 6.36 4.47
CA LEU A 115 -6.88 7.30 3.69
C LEU A 115 -7.03 6.95 2.23
N MET A 116 -7.08 7.95 1.36
CA MET A 116 -7.27 7.78 -0.07
C MET A 116 -6.44 8.83 -0.81
N ASN A 117 -5.57 8.37 -1.68
CA ASN A 117 -4.91 9.23 -2.64
C ASN A 117 -5.91 9.78 -3.66
N HIS A 118 -5.61 10.94 -4.22
CA HIS A 118 -6.28 11.47 -5.40
C HIS A 118 -5.21 11.75 -6.45
N GLU A 119 -5.18 10.94 -7.50
CA GLU A 119 -4.14 10.91 -8.53
C GLU A 119 -4.30 12.03 -9.56
N ILE A 120 -4.24 13.26 -9.09
CA ILE A 120 -4.52 14.45 -9.89
C ILE A 120 -3.27 14.91 -10.65
N THR A 121 -3.41 15.15 -11.95
CA THR A 121 -2.33 15.66 -12.82
C THR A 121 -2.22 17.18 -12.78
N ILE A 122 -1.03 17.71 -13.10
CA ILE A 122 -0.81 19.16 -13.21
C ILE A 122 -1.62 19.78 -14.36
N GLY A 123 -1.99 19.02 -15.35
CA GLY A 123 -2.80 19.48 -16.47
C GLY A 123 -4.24 19.84 -16.07
N ARG A 124 -4.74 19.26 -14.96
CA ARG A 124 -6.07 19.48 -14.38
C ARG A 124 -5.98 19.47 -12.86
N PRO A 125 -5.35 20.45 -12.24
CA PRO A 125 -4.90 20.36 -10.85
C PRO A 125 -6.01 20.54 -9.81
N GLY A 126 -7.27 20.66 -10.20
CA GLY A 126 -8.37 20.90 -9.28
C GLY A 126 -8.30 22.25 -8.56
N ILE A 127 -8.76 22.28 -7.33
CA ILE A 127 -8.74 23.47 -6.47
C ILE A 127 -7.60 23.41 -5.45
N THR A 128 -7.26 24.56 -4.86
CA THR A 128 -6.30 24.62 -3.75
C THR A 128 -6.83 23.84 -2.53
N ARG A 129 -6.04 22.89 -2.05
CA ARG A 129 -6.33 22.04 -0.89
C ARG A 129 -5.71 22.62 0.39
N ALA A 130 -5.96 22.00 1.55
CA ALA A 130 -5.53 22.51 2.85
C ALA A 130 -4.00 22.68 2.99
N HIS A 131 -3.20 21.85 2.32
CA HIS A 131 -1.74 21.98 2.29
C HIS A 131 -1.22 23.21 1.49
N GLY A 132 -2.13 24.03 0.98
CA GLY A 132 -1.79 25.32 0.36
C GLY A 132 -1.50 25.27 -1.13
N SER A 133 -1.67 24.14 -1.81
CA SER A 133 -1.49 23.99 -3.25
C SER A 133 -2.66 23.22 -3.89
N ASN A 134 -2.73 23.23 -5.20
CA ASN A 134 -3.58 22.36 -6.01
C ASN A 134 -2.79 21.11 -6.43
N GLY A 135 -3.40 20.21 -7.21
CA GLY A 135 -2.83 18.93 -7.62
C GLY A 135 -3.33 17.79 -6.73
N SER A 136 -2.57 16.71 -6.69
CA SER A 136 -2.86 15.54 -5.86
C SER A 136 -2.89 15.89 -4.37
N PHE A 137 -3.60 15.09 -3.60
CA PHE A 137 -3.67 15.19 -2.15
C PHE A 137 -4.16 13.86 -1.56
N VAL A 138 -4.09 13.73 -0.24
CA VAL A 138 -4.66 12.58 0.47
C VAL A 138 -5.89 13.04 1.25
N SER A 139 -7.02 12.40 1.02
CA SER A 139 -8.21 12.57 1.84
C SER A 139 -8.27 11.56 2.98
N LYS A 140 -8.81 12.00 4.14
CA LYS A 140 -8.98 11.18 5.33
C LYS A 140 -10.46 11.10 5.69
N TRP A 141 -10.99 9.88 5.76
CA TRP A 141 -12.38 9.59 6.00
C TRP A 141 -12.58 8.82 7.30
N THR A 142 -13.58 9.21 8.09
CA THR A 142 -14.05 8.44 9.24
C THR A 142 -15.31 7.71 8.85
N ILE A 143 -15.30 6.38 8.95
CA ILE A 143 -16.38 5.51 8.48
C ILE A 143 -16.85 4.61 9.62
N ASP A 144 -18.15 4.51 9.85
CA ASP A 144 -18.74 3.54 10.78
C ASP A 144 -18.61 2.12 10.23
N ARG A 145 -17.95 1.25 11.00
CA ARG A 145 -17.59 -0.11 10.55
C ARG A 145 -18.76 -1.07 10.38
N GLN A 146 -19.90 -0.78 11.00
CA GLN A 146 -21.08 -1.66 10.95
C GLN A 146 -22.00 -1.30 9.79
N THR A 147 -22.10 -0.02 9.47
CA THR A 147 -23.04 0.49 8.47
C THR A 147 -22.37 0.98 7.19
N LEU A 148 -21.06 1.13 7.18
CA LEU A 148 -20.26 1.80 6.14
C LEU A 148 -20.67 3.26 5.91
N LYS A 149 -21.37 3.88 6.89
CA LYS A 149 -21.71 5.29 6.83
C LYS A 149 -20.46 6.14 7.02
N VAL A 150 -20.22 7.05 6.08
CA VAL A 150 -19.15 8.04 6.22
C VAL A 150 -19.63 9.16 7.15
N LEU A 151 -18.84 9.42 8.19
CA LEU A 151 -19.17 10.36 9.26
C LEU A 151 -18.45 11.70 9.10
N LYS A 152 -17.24 11.69 8.55
CA LYS A 152 -16.38 12.87 8.36
C LYS A 152 -15.43 12.65 7.19
N GLY A 153 -15.11 13.72 6.46
CA GLY A 153 -14.02 13.83 5.50
C GLY A 153 -13.19 15.07 5.77
N GLU A 154 -11.89 14.99 5.51
CA GLU A 154 -10.94 16.11 5.60
C GLU A 154 -9.68 15.80 4.78
N ASP A 155 -8.91 16.83 4.40
CA ASP A 155 -7.57 16.62 3.87
C ASP A 155 -6.65 16.08 4.98
N LEU A 156 -5.77 15.13 4.67
CA LEU A 156 -4.85 14.56 5.66
C LEU A 156 -3.83 15.59 6.15
N THR A 157 -3.26 16.38 5.22
CA THR A 157 -2.29 17.45 5.52
C THR A 157 -3.03 18.78 5.65
N PRO A 158 -3.22 19.31 6.88
CA PRO A 158 -4.15 20.40 7.15
C PRO A 158 -3.58 21.81 6.89
N SER A 159 -2.28 21.95 6.66
CA SER A 159 -1.61 23.26 6.53
C SER A 159 -0.37 23.18 5.63
N PRO A 160 0.00 24.29 4.95
CA PRO A 160 1.31 24.38 4.29
C PRO A 160 2.50 24.20 5.24
N ASP A 161 2.33 24.55 6.51
CA ASP A 161 3.39 24.42 7.53
C ASP A 161 3.65 22.96 7.93
N ASP A 162 2.76 22.05 7.53
CA ASP A 162 2.88 20.60 7.78
C ASP A 162 3.52 19.85 6.60
N VAL A 163 4.03 20.53 5.60
CA VAL A 163 4.76 19.94 4.46
C VAL A 163 6.25 20.20 4.62
N PHE A 164 7.07 19.16 4.63
CA PHE A 164 8.51 19.25 4.85
C PHE A 164 9.28 18.75 3.61
N LEU A 165 9.90 19.70 2.93
CA LEU A 165 10.72 19.46 1.75
C LEU A 165 12.19 19.32 2.16
N TYR A 166 12.91 18.39 1.54
CA TYR A 166 14.34 18.25 1.76
C TYR A 166 15.12 19.21 0.87
N ASP A 167 15.91 20.09 1.51
CA ASP A 167 16.86 20.97 0.86
C ASP A 167 18.25 20.32 0.87
N SER A 168 18.69 19.81 -0.28
CA SER A 168 19.98 19.14 -0.41
C SER A 168 21.17 20.07 -0.21
N ALA A 169 21.05 21.36 -0.53
CA ALA A 169 22.14 22.33 -0.34
C ALA A 169 22.38 22.63 1.15
N LEU A 170 21.32 22.56 1.95
CA LEU A 170 21.37 22.76 3.41
C LEU A 170 21.48 21.45 4.19
N ASN A 171 21.24 20.32 3.53
CA ASN A 171 21.13 18.97 4.13
C ASN A 171 20.13 18.96 5.31
N GLN A 172 18.95 19.55 5.10
CA GLN A 172 17.91 19.65 6.12
C GLN A 172 16.52 19.73 5.52
N TYR A 173 15.51 19.45 6.33
CA TYR A 173 14.12 19.69 5.97
C TYR A 173 13.72 21.13 6.23
N VAL A 174 12.97 21.71 5.30
CA VAL A 174 12.38 23.03 5.40
C VAL A 174 10.87 22.94 5.22
N PRO A 175 10.07 23.64 6.04
CA PRO A 175 8.63 23.69 5.83
C PRO A 175 8.30 24.48 4.57
N GLY A 176 7.25 24.06 3.85
CA GLY A 176 6.79 24.77 2.66
C GLY A 176 5.87 23.91 1.81
N THR A 177 4.91 24.54 1.15
CA THR A 177 3.98 23.84 0.27
C THR A 177 4.62 23.48 -1.07
N THR A 178 4.04 22.45 -1.72
CA THR A 178 4.39 22.05 -3.09
C THR A 178 3.14 21.54 -3.79
N VAL A 179 3.15 21.57 -5.12
CA VAL A 179 2.18 20.81 -5.91
C VAL A 179 2.58 19.34 -5.86
N TRP A 180 1.68 18.47 -5.40
CA TRP A 180 1.81 17.04 -5.60
C TRP A 180 1.15 16.64 -6.92
N GLN A 181 1.69 15.63 -7.58
CA GLN A 181 1.21 15.17 -8.86
C GLN A 181 1.10 13.65 -8.86
N ARG A 182 0.00 13.12 -9.41
CA ARG A 182 -0.19 11.68 -9.60
C ARG A 182 0.27 10.88 -8.37
N LEU A 183 -0.40 11.07 -7.23
CA LEU A 183 -0.27 10.17 -6.10
C LEU A 183 -1.09 8.92 -6.43
N CYS A 184 -0.42 7.92 -6.99
CA CYS A 184 -1.00 6.65 -7.41
C CYS A 184 -1.22 5.72 -6.21
N SER A 185 -0.74 4.50 -6.22
CA SER A 185 -0.88 3.55 -5.13
C SER A 185 -0.22 4.03 -3.81
N ALA A 186 -0.56 3.38 -2.71
CA ALA A 186 -0.07 3.75 -1.40
C ALA A 186 -0.01 2.56 -0.43
N ASP A 187 0.78 2.71 0.63
CA ASP A 187 0.89 1.72 1.70
C ASP A 187 0.67 2.34 3.09
N LEU A 188 -0.24 1.78 3.85
CA LEU A 188 -0.35 1.99 5.30
C LEU A 188 0.11 0.73 6.03
N PRO A 189 1.40 0.54 6.24
CA PRO A 189 1.94 -0.72 6.69
C PRO A 189 1.49 -1.08 8.12
N ALA A 190 1.65 -2.36 8.44
CA ALA A 190 1.50 -2.83 9.81
C ALA A 190 2.51 -2.11 10.74
N GLU A 191 2.14 -1.88 12.00
CA GLU A 191 3.00 -1.21 12.99
C GLU A 191 4.38 -1.87 13.13
N SER A 192 4.46 -3.19 12.94
CA SER A 192 5.71 -3.96 12.99
C SER A 192 6.73 -3.56 11.94
N ALA A 193 6.29 -3.00 10.80
CA ALA A 193 7.19 -2.50 9.76
C ALA A 193 8.05 -1.34 10.27
N LEU A 194 7.48 -0.47 11.12
CA LEU A 194 8.11 0.77 11.56
C LEU A 194 8.47 0.80 13.06
N TYR A 195 8.05 -0.22 13.82
CA TYR A 195 8.37 -0.35 15.25
C TYR A 195 8.79 -1.76 15.62
N TRP A 196 9.88 -1.90 16.37
CA TRP A 196 10.37 -3.17 16.88
C TRP A 196 11.19 -2.99 18.16
N ASN A 197 10.84 -3.72 19.21
CA ASN A 197 11.60 -3.83 20.46
C ASN A 197 12.05 -2.49 21.07
N GLY A 198 11.14 -1.50 21.12
CA GLY A 198 11.42 -0.18 21.68
C GLY A 198 12.22 0.74 20.77
N GLN A 199 12.37 0.42 19.50
CA GLN A 199 12.95 1.25 18.43
C GLN A 199 11.91 1.46 17.34
N GLY A 200 11.98 2.60 16.65
CA GLY A 200 10.99 2.97 15.66
C GLY A 200 9.87 3.83 16.23
N THR A 201 8.83 4.03 15.45
CA THR A 201 7.66 4.84 15.82
C THR A 201 6.38 4.00 15.89
N LEU A 202 5.49 4.36 16.80
CA LEU A 202 4.11 3.84 16.86
C LEU A 202 3.12 4.79 16.17
N GLU A 203 3.57 5.96 15.74
CA GLU A 203 2.77 6.82 14.87
C GLU A 203 2.64 6.15 13.51
N ARG A 204 1.41 6.00 13.02
CA ARG A 204 1.19 5.40 11.71
C ARG A 204 1.68 6.35 10.63
N ILE A 205 2.38 5.80 9.67
CA ILE A 205 2.86 6.51 8.49
C ILE A 205 2.23 5.88 7.26
N PHE A 206 1.60 6.70 6.45
CA PHE A 206 1.09 6.36 5.14
C PHE A 206 2.14 6.78 4.11
N PHE A 207 2.53 5.85 3.27
CA PHE A 207 3.50 6.07 2.21
C PHE A 207 2.80 6.26 0.88
N ASP A 208 3.23 7.23 0.13
CA ASP A 208 2.87 7.43 -1.27
C ASP A 208 4.05 8.00 -2.06
N GLY A 209 3.88 8.17 -3.35
CA GLY A 209 4.86 8.78 -4.22
C GLY A 209 4.22 9.47 -5.41
N GLU A 210 4.99 10.36 -6.04
CA GLU A 210 4.56 11.03 -7.26
C GLU A 210 4.96 10.18 -8.47
N GLU A 211 4.00 9.61 -9.18
CA GLU A 211 4.19 8.82 -10.39
C GLU A 211 4.31 9.76 -11.60
N VAL A 212 5.45 10.36 -11.73
CA VAL A 212 5.73 11.32 -12.81
C VAL A 212 7.16 11.20 -13.31
N SER A 213 7.34 11.38 -14.60
CA SER A 213 8.66 11.44 -15.24
C SER A 213 9.32 12.84 -15.16
N ASP A 214 8.72 13.79 -14.46
CA ASP A 214 9.29 15.12 -14.26
C ASP A 214 10.37 15.10 -13.19
N VAL A 215 11.59 15.43 -13.60
CA VAL A 215 12.82 15.39 -12.79
C VAL A 215 12.70 16.21 -11.47
N ALA A 216 11.83 17.21 -11.41
CA ALA A 216 11.67 18.07 -10.25
C ALA A 216 10.64 17.54 -9.24
N SER A 217 9.63 16.79 -9.70
CA SER A 217 8.49 16.34 -8.91
C SER A 217 8.72 14.95 -8.32
N ALA A 218 8.83 13.92 -9.05
CA ALA A 218 9.08 12.50 -8.70
C ALA A 218 9.66 12.24 -7.30
N ARG A 219 8.84 12.30 -6.25
CA ARG A 219 9.26 12.22 -4.84
C ARG A 219 8.40 11.20 -4.09
N ALA A 220 9.04 10.44 -3.19
CA ALA A 220 8.32 9.66 -2.19
C ALA A 220 8.02 10.50 -0.94
N TRP A 221 6.91 10.16 -0.26
CA TRP A 221 6.42 10.87 0.90
C TRP A 221 6.10 9.91 2.06
N ALA A 222 6.40 10.35 3.27
CA ALA A 222 5.91 9.77 4.52
C ALA A 222 4.89 10.72 5.14
N ARG A 223 3.63 10.32 5.20
CA ARG A 223 2.56 11.12 5.81
C ARG A 223 2.20 10.54 7.17
N ILE A 224 2.39 11.33 8.20
CA ILE A 224 2.10 10.90 9.57
C ILE A 224 0.61 11.02 9.82
N VAL A 225 -0.03 9.91 10.20
CA VAL A 225 -1.48 9.80 10.29
C VAL A 225 -2.01 9.92 11.71
N THR A 226 -1.22 9.48 12.69
CA THR A 226 -1.63 9.43 14.10
C THR A 226 -0.57 10.06 14.99
N GLY A 227 -0.94 10.34 16.26
CA GLY A 227 -0.01 10.89 17.24
C GLY A 227 0.15 12.40 17.19
N PRO A 228 1.17 12.95 17.86
CA PRO A 228 1.42 14.39 17.95
C PRO A 228 1.78 15.05 16.62
N HIS A 229 2.31 14.29 15.66
CA HIS A 229 2.75 14.78 14.35
C HIS A 229 1.73 14.48 13.23
N ALA A 230 0.51 14.09 13.61
CA ALA A 230 -0.53 13.75 12.63
C ALA A 230 -0.85 14.94 11.71
N GLY A 231 -0.79 14.69 10.39
CA GLY A 231 -0.99 15.69 9.34
C GLY A 231 0.31 16.08 8.62
N GLU A 232 1.46 15.84 9.23
CA GLU A 232 2.75 16.15 8.61
C GLU A 232 3.04 15.22 7.41
N ALA A 233 3.57 15.83 6.33
CA ALA A 233 4.02 15.16 5.11
C ALA A 233 5.51 15.42 4.90
N TRP A 234 6.33 14.38 4.91
CA TRP A 234 7.77 14.46 4.83
C TRP A 234 8.29 13.81 3.55
N GLN A 235 9.04 14.57 2.75
CA GLN A 235 9.75 14.02 1.60
C GLN A 235 10.77 12.96 2.05
N LEU A 236 10.94 11.89 1.27
CA LEU A 236 11.90 10.81 1.53
C LEU A 236 13.05 10.81 0.50
N PRO A 237 14.04 11.69 0.60
CA PRO A 237 15.06 11.85 -0.44
C PRO A 237 15.94 10.61 -0.61
N ARG A 238 16.11 9.79 0.43
CA ARG A 238 16.90 8.55 0.37
C ARG A 238 16.23 7.41 -0.39
N PHE A 239 14.96 7.58 -0.77
CA PHE A 239 14.26 6.66 -1.66
C PHE A 239 14.58 6.94 -3.13
N GLY A 240 15.22 8.08 -3.42
CA GLY A 240 15.58 8.51 -4.76
C GLY A 240 14.53 9.39 -5.42
N ARG A 241 14.71 9.60 -6.71
CA ARG A 241 13.77 10.26 -7.61
C ARG A 241 13.31 9.23 -8.63
N LEU A 242 12.10 8.75 -8.47
CA LEU A 242 11.48 7.70 -9.28
C LEU A 242 10.10 8.16 -9.71
N SER A 243 9.57 7.59 -10.78
CA SER A 243 8.14 7.63 -11.07
C SER A 243 7.47 6.58 -10.17
N TYR A 244 7.01 7.00 -9.01
CA TYR A 244 6.56 6.09 -7.97
C TYR A 244 5.17 5.53 -8.26
N GLU A 245 5.11 4.24 -8.54
CA GLU A 245 3.86 3.52 -8.47
C GLU A 245 3.50 3.24 -7.01
N ASN A 246 4.32 2.52 -6.27
CA ASN A 246 4.07 2.30 -4.84
C ASN A 246 5.36 2.23 -4.01
N THR A 247 5.20 2.37 -2.68
CA THR A 247 6.25 2.30 -1.66
C THR A 247 5.81 1.40 -0.50
N LEU A 248 6.29 0.15 -0.47
CA LEU A 248 5.72 -0.96 0.28
C LEU A 248 6.63 -1.44 1.42
N ALA A 249 6.31 -1.08 2.66
CA ALA A 249 7.13 -1.39 3.82
C ALA A 249 6.92 -2.83 4.31
N CYS A 250 8.03 -3.55 4.51
CA CYS A 250 8.04 -4.94 4.97
C CYS A 250 7.48 -5.06 6.41
N PRO A 251 6.40 -5.83 6.62
CA PRO A 251 5.76 -5.96 7.94
C PRO A 251 6.54 -6.84 8.92
N HIS A 252 7.60 -7.55 8.48
CA HIS A 252 8.38 -8.42 9.36
C HIS A 252 9.06 -7.63 10.50
N PRO A 253 8.80 -7.97 11.78
CA PRO A 253 9.31 -7.21 12.92
C PRO A 253 10.83 -7.41 13.10
N GLN A 254 11.61 -6.38 12.80
CA GLN A 254 13.07 -6.37 12.92
C GLN A 254 13.61 -4.96 13.14
N ASP A 255 14.93 -4.84 13.41
CA ASP A 255 15.59 -3.55 13.59
C ASP A 255 15.79 -2.77 12.29
N LYS A 256 15.69 -3.43 11.13
CA LYS A 256 15.71 -2.78 9.82
C LYS A 256 14.32 -2.31 9.41
N THR A 257 14.30 -1.24 8.65
CA THR A 257 13.14 -0.81 7.86
C THR A 257 13.47 -1.10 6.41
N ILE A 258 12.70 -2.00 5.81
CA ILE A 258 12.85 -2.42 4.42
C ILE A 258 11.62 -1.92 3.67
N VAL A 259 11.83 -1.18 2.59
CA VAL A 259 10.72 -0.69 1.74
C VAL A 259 11.04 -1.05 0.30
N ILE A 260 10.14 -1.74 -0.36
CA ILE A 260 10.21 -1.98 -1.81
C ILE A 260 9.55 -0.80 -2.50
N LEU A 261 10.19 -0.32 -3.55
CA LEU A 261 9.77 0.81 -4.37
C LEU A 261 9.57 0.29 -5.78
N ASN A 262 8.34 0.34 -6.24
CA ASN A 262 7.99 0.00 -7.62
C ASN A 262 7.97 1.29 -8.45
N GLU A 263 8.59 1.24 -9.61
CA GLU A 263 8.66 2.36 -10.52
C GLU A 263 7.88 2.05 -11.79
N ASP A 264 6.93 2.91 -12.16
CA ASP A 264 6.36 2.96 -13.50
C ASP A 264 6.83 4.20 -14.23
N ASN A 265 7.81 4.04 -15.10
CA ASN A 265 8.49 5.15 -15.74
C ASN A 265 8.44 5.06 -17.27
N ASN A 266 8.16 6.20 -17.89
CA ASN A 266 8.21 6.44 -19.32
C ASN A 266 9.49 7.14 -19.76
N LEU A 267 10.55 7.22 -18.95
CA LEU A 267 11.80 7.84 -19.36
C LEU A 267 12.48 6.98 -20.43
N ASN A 268 12.25 7.34 -21.66
CA ASN A 268 12.84 6.74 -22.86
C ASN A 268 14.33 7.10 -22.95
N THR A 269 15.13 6.71 -21.95
CA THR A 269 16.57 6.98 -21.86
C THR A 269 17.42 5.80 -22.38
N ALA A 270 16.78 4.69 -22.67
CA ALA A 270 17.45 3.49 -23.16
C ALA A 270 17.48 3.43 -24.70
N PRO A 271 18.44 2.70 -25.27
CA PRO A 271 18.37 2.31 -26.66
C PRO A 271 17.11 1.45 -26.87
N VAL A 272 16.14 2.07 -27.43
CA VAL A 272 14.97 1.64 -28.17
C VAL A 272 14.81 0.13 -28.30
N ASP A 273 14.06 -0.54 -27.41
CA ASP A 273 13.33 -1.77 -27.76
C ASP A 273 12.34 -2.23 -26.66
N THR A 274 12.27 -1.54 -25.54
CA THR A 274 11.34 -1.88 -24.47
C THR A 274 10.34 -0.73 -24.33
N ALA A 275 9.06 -1.06 -24.33
CA ALA A 275 8.02 -0.04 -24.38
C ALA A 275 8.04 0.89 -23.15
N PHE A 276 8.43 0.40 -21.97
CA PHE A 276 8.49 1.16 -20.70
C PHE A 276 9.37 0.43 -19.68
N PRO A 277 10.71 0.49 -19.80
CA PRO A 277 11.57 -0.18 -18.84
C PRO A 277 11.57 0.59 -17.53
N SER A 278 11.31 -0.12 -16.43
CA SER A 278 11.29 0.41 -15.08
C SER A 278 11.90 -0.58 -14.11
N GLU A 279 12.35 -0.10 -12.99
CA GLU A 279 13.07 -0.88 -12.01
C GLU A 279 12.27 -1.10 -10.74
N ILE A 280 12.72 -2.10 -9.98
CA ILE A 280 12.31 -2.28 -8.59
C ILE A 280 13.50 -1.96 -7.70
N TYR A 281 13.30 -1.10 -6.73
CA TYR A 281 14.31 -0.75 -5.76
C TYR A 281 13.94 -1.25 -4.36
N VAL A 282 14.94 -1.35 -3.50
CA VAL A 282 14.76 -1.72 -2.09
C VAL A 282 15.51 -0.72 -1.23
N TYR A 283 14.78 0.04 -0.44
CA TYR A 283 15.38 0.87 0.60
C TYR A 283 15.61 0.05 1.87
N ILE A 284 16.78 0.17 2.48
CA ILE A 284 17.10 -0.49 3.75
C ILE A 284 17.66 0.53 4.72
N GLY A 285 16.87 0.87 5.73
CA GLY A 285 17.26 1.73 6.85
C GLY A 285 17.27 0.98 8.18
N ARG A 286 17.51 1.70 9.26
CA ARG A 286 17.57 1.14 10.60
C ARG A 286 16.76 1.96 11.60
N LYS A 287 15.85 1.30 12.30
CA LYS A 287 15.03 1.90 13.36
C LYS A 287 15.90 2.45 14.49
N THR A 288 15.51 3.58 15.06
CA THR A 288 16.19 4.24 16.16
C THR A 288 15.24 4.51 17.33
N ARG A 289 15.76 4.96 18.47
CA ARG A 289 14.95 5.28 19.65
C ARG A 289 14.65 6.76 19.81
N GLN A 290 15.31 7.60 19.05
CA GLN A 290 15.28 9.05 19.22
C GLN A 290 15.13 9.74 17.87
N GLY A 291 14.67 10.97 17.91
CA GLY A 291 14.44 11.80 16.73
C GLY A 291 12.95 11.93 16.41
N HIS A 292 12.66 12.52 15.27
CA HIS A 292 11.33 12.63 14.69
C HIS A 292 10.79 11.24 14.26
N PRO A 293 9.48 10.98 14.18
CA PRO A 293 8.93 9.68 13.76
C PRO A 293 9.55 9.09 12.50
N ILE A 294 9.85 9.89 11.46
CA ILE A 294 10.51 9.41 10.24
C ILE A 294 11.95 8.95 10.49
N GLU A 295 12.67 9.59 11.41
CA GLU A 295 14.02 9.20 11.81
C GLU A 295 13.97 7.95 12.68
N GLN A 296 13.03 7.92 13.65
CA GLN A 296 12.80 6.74 14.48
C GLN A 296 12.46 5.52 13.62
N ALA A 297 11.61 5.69 12.61
CA ALA A 297 11.26 4.64 11.67
C ALA A 297 12.43 4.19 10.77
N GLY A 298 13.57 4.89 10.80
CA GLY A 298 14.74 4.55 9.97
C GLY A 298 14.59 4.93 8.50
N LEU A 299 13.77 5.94 8.19
CA LEU A 299 13.49 6.38 6.81
C LEU A 299 14.53 7.38 6.27
N THR A 300 15.42 7.89 7.15
CA THR A 300 16.39 8.95 6.81
C THR A 300 17.85 8.50 6.86
N ASN A 301 18.15 7.25 7.21
CA ASN A 301 19.51 6.77 7.50
C ASN A 301 19.94 5.56 6.67
N GLY A 302 19.11 5.12 5.72
CA GLY A 302 19.34 3.94 4.91
C GLY A 302 20.04 4.20 3.59
N SER A 303 20.20 3.13 2.82
CA SER A 303 20.70 3.13 1.45
C SER A 303 19.65 2.57 0.50
N LEU A 304 19.70 2.99 -0.74
CA LEU A 304 18.91 2.43 -1.83
C LEU A 304 19.68 1.28 -2.49
N TYR A 305 18.96 0.24 -2.89
CA TYR A 305 19.48 -0.93 -3.61
C TYR A 305 18.63 -1.16 -4.85
N GLY A 306 19.27 -1.41 -5.98
CA GLY A 306 18.59 -1.87 -7.20
C GLY A 306 18.56 -3.41 -7.25
N ILE A 307 17.47 -3.98 -7.75
CA ILE A 307 17.34 -5.43 -7.95
C ILE A 307 18.10 -5.85 -9.21
N THR A 308 19.08 -6.75 -9.05
CA THR A 308 19.75 -7.43 -10.16
C THR A 308 19.20 -8.83 -10.29
N ILE A 309 19.05 -9.34 -11.52
CA ILE A 309 18.47 -10.66 -11.77
C ILE A 309 19.46 -11.53 -12.57
N THR A 310 19.48 -12.82 -12.28
CA THR A 310 20.19 -13.83 -13.06
C THR A 310 19.31 -15.05 -13.31
N VAL A 311 19.39 -15.59 -14.51
CA VAL A 311 18.75 -16.85 -14.91
C VAL A 311 19.83 -17.76 -15.45
N ASP A 312 19.97 -18.97 -14.89
CA ASP A 312 21.04 -19.94 -15.25
C ASP A 312 22.45 -19.31 -15.27
N GLY A 313 22.69 -18.37 -14.31
CA GLY A 313 23.97 -17.68 -14.18
C GLY A 313 24.21 -16.56 -15.20
N LYS A 314 23.24 -16.25 -16.05
CA LYS A 314 23.31 -15.12 -16.98
C LYS A 314 22.57 -13.92 -16.40
N PRO A 315 23.12 -12.71 -16.51
CA PRO A 315 22.41 -11.51 -16.08
C PRO A 315 21.17 -11.27 -16.94
N VAL A 316 20.13 -10.73 -16.30
CA VAL A 316 18.92 -10.20 -16.94
C VAL A 316 18.95 -8.71 -16.71
N THR A 317 19.20 -7.94 -17.75
CA THR A 317 19.18 -6.47 -17.72
C THR A 317 17.87 -5.90 -18.23
N GLU A 318 17.21 -6.68 -19.09
CA GLU A 318 15.85 -6.42 -19.60
C GLU A 318 14.99 -7.66 -19.37
N GLU A 319 13.72 -7.49 -19.05
CA GLU A 319 12.77 -8.60 -18.87
C GLU A 319 12.78 -9.55 -20.10
N SER A 320 12.92 -8.99 -21.28
CA SER A 320 13.00 -9.73 -22.56
C SER A 320 14.20 -10.66 -22.67
N ASP A 321 15.28 -10.43 -21.94
CA ASP A 321 16.56 -11.15 -22.12
C ASP A 321 16.44 -12.65 -21.89
N GLN A 322 15.70 -13.06 -20.85
CA GLN A 322 15.58 -14.46 -20.44
C GLN A 322 14.12 -14.89 -20.23
N PHE A 323 13.27 -13.99 -19.75
CA PHE A 323 11.86 -14.30 -19.50
C PHE A 323 11.01 -14.16 -20.76
N GLY A 324 11.46 -13.37 -21.76
CA GLY A 324 10.68 -13.02 -22.94
C GLY A 324 9.50 -12.11 -22.59
N LEU A 325 8.88 -11.50 -23.60
CA LEU A 325 7.75 -10.58 -23.42
C LEU A 325 6.38 -11.23 -23.69
N GLY A 326 6.36 -12.44 -24.22
CA GLY A 326 5.14 -13.18 -24.56
C GLY A 326 5.13 -14.59 -23.97
N THR A 327 3.98 -15.27 -24.09
CA THR A 327 3.77 -16.63 -23.56
C THR A 327 4.20 -17.74 -24.49
N SER A 328 4.33 -17.47 -25.80
CA SER A 328 4.52 -18.47 -26.86
C SER A 328 5.97 -18.91 -27.08
N ALA A 329 6.90 -18.43 -26.26
CA ALA A 329 8.30 -18.83 -26.41
C ALA A 329 8.49 -20.30 -26.03
N THR A 330 8.95 -21.10 -26.98
CA THR A 330 9.48 -22.45 -26.70
C THR A 330 10.64 -22.34 -25.72
N GLY A 331 10.47 -22.88 -24.50
CA GLY A 331 11.49 -22.79 -23.46
C GLY A 331 11.29 -21.60 -22.50
N PHE A 332 10.05 -21.16 -22.28
CA PHE A 332 9.72 -20.13 -21.31
C PHE A 332 10.33 -20.44 -19.95
N ILE A 333 11.10 -19.48 -19.42
CA ILE A 333 11.73 -19.55 -18.11
C ILE A 333 10.91 -18.67 -17.19
N ASP A 334 10.47 -19.23 -16.06
CA ASP A 334 9.63 -18.54 -15.08
C ASP A 334 10.35 -18.27 -13.75
N THR A 335 11.60 -18.68 -13.61
CA THR A 335 12.33 -18.62 -12.35
C THR A 335 13.76 -18.14 -12.54
N GLY A 336 14.20 -17.25 -11.68
CA GLY A 336 15.56 -16.72 -11.62
C GLY A 336 16.01 -16.49 -10.18
N ARG A 337 17.19 -15.90 -10.04
CA ARG A 337 17.72 -15.42 -8.75
C ARG A 337 17.84 -13.91 -8.82
N PHE A 338 17.43 -13.24 -7.75
CA PHE A 338 17.70 -11.81 -7.60
C PHE A 338 18.76 -11.54 -6.54
N GLY A 339 19.49 -10.45 -6.73
CA GLY A 339 20.42 -9.87 -5.79
C GLY A 339 20.10 -8.40 -5.57
N LEU A 340 20.68 -7.79 -4.56
CA LEU A 340 20.58 -6.36 -4.27
C LEU A 340 21.91 -5.68 -4.50
N HIS A 341 21.97 -4.76 -5.47
CA HIS A 341 23.14 -3.91 -5.70
C HIS A 341 23.01 -2.62 -4.90
N ASN A 342 23.95 -2.34 -4.01
CA ASN A 342 23.91 -1.15 -3.16
C ASN A 342 24.28 0.11 -3.94
N LEU A 343 23.32 1.01 -4.14
CA LEU A 343 23.48 2.31 -4.79
C LEU A 343 23.85 3.43 -3.79
N GLY A 344 23.77 3.16 -2.48
CA GLY A 344 24.16 4.07 -1.41
C GLY A 344 23.10 5.10 -1.04
N ASP A 345 23.58 6.30 -0.67
CA ASP A 345 22.77 7.49 -0.44
C ASP A 345 22.52 8.19 -1.77
N VAL A 346 21.27 8.24 -2.17
CA VAL A 346 20.84 8.82 -3.46
C VAL A 346 20.10 10.14 -3.31
N SER A 347 20.12 10.73 -2.11
CA SER A 347 19.34 11.93 -1.75
C SER A 347 19.56 13.12 -2.68
N ASP A 348 20.75 13.24 -3.23
CA ASP A 348 21.17 14.36 -4.07
C ASP A 348 21.14 14.03 -5.57
N LEU A 349 20.72 12.82 -5.94
CA LEU A 349 20.66 12.39 -7.34
C LEU A 349 19.37 12.87 -8.00
N THR A 350 19.49 13.30 -9.25
CA THR A 350 18.33 13.46 -10.13
C THR A 350 17.85 12.08 -10.59
N MET A 351 16.60 11.97 -11.06
CA MET A 351 16.06 10.76 -11.66
C MET A 351 17.00 10.19 -12.75
N LEU A 352 17.46 11.03 -13.69
CA LEU A 352 18.38 10.60 -14.75
C LEU A 352 19.73 10.07 -14.21
N GLN A 353 20.26 10.68 -13.15
CA GLN A 353 21.51 10.20 -12.54
C GLN A 353 21.31 8.86 -11.84
N LEU A 354 20.16 8.68 -11.16
CA LEU A 354 19.81 7.41 -10.54
C LEU A 354 19.66 6.31 -11.59
N GLU A 355 18.95 6.57 -12.68
CA GLU A 355 18.81 5.66 -13.83
C GLU A 355 20.18 5.25 -14.40
N GLN A 356 21.07 6.22 -14.62
CA GLN A 356 22.42 5.95 -15.17
C GLN A 356 23.25 5.04 -14.26
N ILE A 357 23.23 5.23 -12.94
CA ILE A 357 23.94 4.36 -12.02
C ILE A 357 23.29 2.99 -11.90
N SER A 358 21.96 2.88 -12.02
CA SER A 358 21.22 1.63 -12.03
C SER A 358 21.57 0.78 -13.23
N ILE A 359 21.54 1.36 -14.43
CA ILE A 359 22.00 0.69 -15.67
C ILE A 359 23.46 0.22 -15.53
N ALA A 360 24.35 1.09 -15.05
CA ALA A 360 25.77 0.74 -14.88
C ALA A 360 25.98 -0.38 -13.84
N ALA A 361 25.09 -0.52 -12.88
CA ALA A 361 25.08 -1.56 -11.85
C ALA A 361 24.45 -2.87 -12.33
N GLY A 362 23.81 -2.88 -13.51
CA GLY A 362 23.07 -4.04 -14.03
C GLY A 362 21.77 -4.31 -13.28
N VAL A 363 21.11 -3.26 -12.78
CA VAL A 363 19.75 -3.35 -12.24
C VAL A 363 18.82 -3.80 -13.35
N ALA A 364 17.94 -4.74 -13.04
CA ALA A 364 17.06 -5.33 -14.04
C ALA A 364 15.85 -4.41 -14.31
N ARG A 365 15.58 -4.18 -15.59
CA ARG A 365 14.44 -3.42 -16.06
C ARG A 365 13.28 -4.34 -16.42
N LEU A 366 12.12 -4.09 -15.86
CA LEU A 366 10.89 -4.85 -16.06
C LEU A 366 9.86 -4.01 -16.82
N GLN A 367 8.78 -4.64 -17.25
CA GLN A 367 7.77 -3.98 -18.08
C GLN A 367 6.68 -3.37 -17.23
N ARG A 368 6.92 -2.15 -16.71
CA ARG A 368 6.02 -1.41 -15.83
C ARG A 368 5.70 -2.19 -14.55
N PRO A 369 6.61 -2.26 -13.56
CA PRO A 369 6.29 -2.72 -12.22
C PRO A 369 5.30 -1.76 -11.56
N GLU A 370 4.11 -2.27 -11.36
CA GLU A 370 3.03 -1.57 -10.68
C GLU A 370 3.00 -1.95 -9.19
N ASP A 371 1.81 -2.09 -8.61
CA ASP A 371 1.67 -2.37 -7.19
C ASP A 371 2.24 -3.73 -6.75
N GLY A 372 2.34 -3.91 -5.43
CA GLY A 372 2.81 -5.13 -4.79
C GLY A 372 2.31 -5.30 -3.37
N ALA A 373 2.52 -6.49 -2.82
CA ALA A 373 2.14 -6.79 -1.45
C ALA A 373 3.07 -7.79 -0.77
N TRP A 374 3.39 -7.54 0.49
CA TRP A 374 4.07 -8.51 1.35
C TRP A 374 3.09 -9.58 1.81
N ASP A 375 3.54 -10.84 1.88
CA ASP A 375 2.71 -11.94 2.38
C ASP A 375 2.44 -11.77 3.89
N PRO A 376 1.18 -11.54 4.32
CA PRO A 376 0.87 -11.32 5.73
C PRO A 376 0.82 -12.62 6.54
N ARG A 377 0.97 -13.78 5.90
CA ARG A 377 0.85 -15.08 6.55
C ARG A 377 2.12 -15.41 7.33
N LYS A 378 1.95 -15.97 8.53
CA LYS A 378 3.07 -16.46 9.33
C LYS A 378 3.92 -17.46 8.54
N LYS A 379 5.24 -17.34 8.62
CA LYS A 379 6.25 -18.16 7.93
C LYS A 379 6.40 -17.85 6.42
N HIS A 380 5.74 -16.82 5.94
CA HIS A 380 5.90 -16.31 4.59
C HIS A 380 6.51 -14.91 4.58
N ASP A 381 7.13 -14.50 5.68
CA ASP A 381 7.75 -13.18 5.87
C ASP A 381 8.81 -12.83 4.82
N ASN A 382 9.28 -13.82 4.06
CA ASN A 382 10.26 -13.66 3.00
C ASN A 382 9.63 -13.39 1.62
N ASP A 383 8.31 -13.45 1.49
CA ASP A 383 7.63 -13.39 0.21
C ASP A 383 7.02 -12.01 -0.05
N PHE A 384 7.34 -11.45 -1.18
CA PHE A 384 6.74 -10.24 -1.74
C PHE A 384 6.20 -10.56 -3.13
N TYR A 385 4.99 -10.11 -3.43
CA TYR A 385 4.35 -10.28 -4.73
C TYR A 385 4.18 -8.91 -5.37
N PHE A 386 4.36 -8.83 -6.67
CA PHE A 386 4.15 -7.61 -7.44
C PHE A 386 3.65 -7.96 -8.84
N VAL A 387 3.10 -6.97 -9.51
CA VAL A 387 2.62 -7.11 -10.88
C VAL A 387 3.46 -6.27 -11.84
N THR A 388 3.49 -6.69 -13.10
CA THR A 388 3.95 -5.85 -14.22
C THR A 388 2.79 -5.73 -15.18
N THR A 389 2.39 -4.51 -15.49
CA THR A 389 1.22 -4.22 -16.33
C THR A 389 1.43 -4.60 -17.77
N GLY A 390 2.64 -4.42 -18.28
CA GLY A 390 2.90 -4.70 -19.68
C GLY A 390 2.23 -3.72 -20.63
N ASN A 391 1.71 -4.20 -21.78
CA ASN A 391 1.06 -3.37 -22.79
C ASN A 391 0.13 -4.20 -23.68
N ILE A 392 -1.10 -3.75 -23.87
CA ILE A 392 -2.08 -4.42 -24.76
C ILE A 392 -2.09 -3.91 -26.19
N ASP A 393 -1.31 -2.88 -26.56
CA ASP A 393 -1.23 -2.42 -27.95
C ASP A 393 -0.74 -3.56 -28.83
N PRO A 394 -1.49 -3.97 -29.87
CA PRO A 394 -1.11 -5.06 -30.75
C PRO A 394 0.25 -4.89 -31.44
N ALA A 395 0.74 -3.66 -31.57
CA ALA A 395 2.04 -3.35 -32.19
C ALA A 395 3.21 -3.55 -31.23
N SER A 396 2.96 -3.48 -29.94
CA SER A 396 3.95 -3.54 -28.86
C SER A 396 3.45 -4.38 -27.66
N HIS A 397 2.67 -5.43 -27.95
CA HIS A 397 2.05 -6.25 -26.91
C HIS A 397 3.08 -6.90 -25.99
N VAL A 398 2.92 -6.66 -24.70
CA VAL A 398 3.68 -7.27 -23.61
C VAL A 398 2.71 -7.81 -22.57
N ASN A 399 2.90 -9.04 -22.17
CA ASN A 399 2.02 -9.69 -21.22
C ASN A 399 2.08 -9.05 -19.84
N SER A 400 0.92 -8.85 -19.25
CA SER A 400 0.77 -8.52 -17.83
C SER A 400 1.09 -9.74 -16.96
N ARG A 401 1.84 -9.59 -15.88
CA ARG A 401 2.38 -10.71 -15.11
C ARG A 401 2.23 -10.51 -13.60
N LEU A 402 2.02 -11.62 -12.90
CA LEU A 402 2.17 -11.68 -11.44
C LEU A 402 3.51 -12.34 -11.10
N TRP A 403 4.31 -11.69 -10.28
CA TRP A 403 5.62 -12.12 -9.84
C TRP A 403 5.68 -12.38 -8.36
N ARG A 404 6.66 -13.18 -7.92
CA ARG A 404 7.04 -13.33 -6.52
C ARG A 404 8.55 -13.12 -6.37
N LEU A 405 8.94 -12.25 -5.43
CA LEU A 405 10.27 -12.23 -4.84
C LEU A 405 10.23 -13.01 -3.53
N ARG A 406 11.06 -14.03 -3.42
CA ARG A 406 11.26 -14.76 -2.17
C ARG A 406 12.68 -14.54 -1.68
N PHE A 407 12.83 -13.69 -0.67
CA PHE A 407 14.12 -13.48 -0.02
C PHE A 407 14.62 -14.77 0.62
N ASP A 408 15.91 -15.06 0.53
CA ASP A 408 16.51 -16.19 1.24
C ASP A 408 16.40 -16.00 2.76
N ASN A 409 16.48 -14.76 3.22
CA ASN A 409 16.28 -14.36 4.60
C ASN A 409 15.98 -12.86 4.67
N ILE A 410 14.78 -12.46 5.05
CA ILE A 410 14.38 -11.05 5.14
C ILE A 410 15.12 -10.27 6.24
N GLU A 411 15.69 -10.92 7.24
CA GLU A 411 16.59 -10.27 8.20
C GLU A 411 17.95 -9.92 7.59
N ARG A 412 18.26 -10.48 6.42
CA ARG A 412 19.48 -10.24 5.62
C ARG A 412 19.13 -10.07 4.16
N PRO A 413 18.33 -9.05 3.82
CA PRO A 413 17.77 -8.86 2.47
C PRO A 413 18.85 -8.73 1.40
N GLU A 414 20.04 -8.24 1.77
CA GLU A 414 21.20 -8.12 0.89
C GLU A 414 21.69 -9.44 0.27
N LYS A 415 21.22 -10.57 0.76
CA LYS A 415 21.49 -11.89 0.15
C LYS A 415 20.68 -12.19 -1.08
N GLY A 416 19.64 -11.36 -1.34
CA GLY A 416 18.71 -11.60 -2.42
C GLY A 416 17.83 -12.82 -2.19
N GLY A 417 17.43 -13.47 -3.28
CA GLY A 417 16.48 -14.57 -3.22
C GLY A 417 16.10 -15.13 -4.59
N GLU A 418 14.95 -15.79 -4.65
CA GLU A 418 14.33 -16.30 -5.86
C GLU A 418 13.33 -15.27 -6.41
N ILE A 419 13.37 -15.03 -7.73
CA ILE A 419 12.29 -14.35 -8.46
C ILE A 419 11.56 -15.37 -9.32
N LYS A 420 10.23 -15.30 -9.33
CA LYS A 420 9.40 -16.23 -10.09
C LYS A 420 8.16 -15.57 -10.66
N ILE A 421 7.86 -15.88 -11.94
CA ILE A 421 6.59 -15.56 -12.59
C ILE A 421 5.54 -16.58 -12.16
N LEU A 422 4.41 -16.12 -11.65
CA LEU A 422 3.28 -16.94 -11.22
C LEU A 422 2.15 -16.95 -12.25
N LEU A 423 1.87 -15.80 -12.87
CA LEU A 423 0.98 -15.65 -14.02
C LEU A 423 1.77 -15.05 -15.18
N LYS A 424 1.56 -15.60 -16.38
CA LYS A 424 2.37 -15.29 -17.58
C LYS A 424 1.71 -14.26 -18.49
N GLY A 425 0.40 -13.98 -18.26
CA GLY A 425 -0.41 -13.08 -19.05
C GLY A 425 -1.22 -13.75 -20.17
N ASP A 426 -1.33 -15.10 -20.19
CA ASP A 426 -2.22 -15.84 -21.12
C ASP A 426 -3.43 -16.47 -20.40
N GLU A 427 -3.60 -16.17 -19.12
CA GLU A 427 -4.66 -16.71 -18.28
C GLU A 427 -5.97 -15.91 -18.37
N GLY A 428 -5.99 -14.81 -19.11
CA GLY A 428 -7.17 -14.00 -19.43
C GLY A 428 -7.30 -12.67 -18.67
N HIS A 429 -6.35 -12.37 -17.80
CA HIS A 429 -6.18 -11.03 -17.23
C HIS A 429 -5.39 -10.14 -18.21
N GLU A 430 -5.59 -8.84 -18.10
CA GLU A 430 -4.91 -7.84 -18.92
C GLU A 430 -4.54 -6.64 -18.05
N MET A 431 -3.35 -6.09 -18.24
CA MET A 431 -2.91 -4.86 -17.61
C MET A 431 -3.30 -4.77 -16.11
N VAL A 432 -2.85 -5.74 -15.32
CA VAL A 432 -3.04 -5.70 -13.86
C VAL A 432 -2.19 -4.60 -13.28
N ASP A 433 -2.76 -3.86 -12.37
CA ASP A 433 -2.20 -2.66 -11.79
C ASP A 433 -2.09 -2.78 -10.27
N ASN A 434 -3.19 -2.71 -9.53
CA ASN A 434 -3.18 -2.78 -8.08
C ASN A 434 -3.31 -4.21 -7.56
N VAL A 435 -2.70 -4.47 -6.40
CA VAL A 435 -2.67 -5.82 -5.82
C VAL A 435 -2.69 -5.80 -4.29
N THR A 436 -3.43 -6.72 -3.70
CA THR A 436 -3.40 -6.99 -2.26
C THR A 436 -3.37 -8.49 -1.98
N ILE A 437 -2.90 -8.86 -0.79
CA ILE A 437 -2.89 -10.26 -0.34
C ILE A 437 -3.52 -10.40 1.04
N ASP A 438 -4.45 -11.34 1.18
CA ASP A 438 -5.08 -11.60 2.46
C ASP A 438 -4.35 -12.68 3.29
N HIS A 439 -4.74 -12.80 4.56
CA HIS A 439 -4.20 -13.79 5.49
C HIS A 439 -4.52 -15.26 5.11
N HIS A 440 -5.24 -15.47 4.01
CA HIS A 440 -5.56 -16.80 3.48
C HIS A 440 -4.71 -17.19 2.28
N GLY A 441 -3.86 -16.30 1.80
CA GLY A 441 -3.02 -16.51 0.63
C GLY A 441 -3.79 -16.36 -0.67
N ARG A 442 -4.76 -15.46 -0.69
CA ARG A 442 -5.47 -15.04 -1.89
C ARG A 442 -4.94 -13.67 -2.29
N ILE A 443 -4.46 -13.56 -3.50
CA ILE A 443 -4.03 -12.31 -4.09
C ILE A 443 -5.19 -11.78 -4.91
N LEU A 444 -5.67 -10.57 -4.62
CA LEU A 444 -6.60 -9.86 -5.46
C LEU A 444 -5.83 -8.86 -6.31
N MET A 445 -6.22 -8.77 -7.58
CA MET A 445 -5.56 -7.92 -8.58
C MET A 445 -6.62 -7.20 -9.38
N ASP A 446 -6.41 -5.93 -9.59
CA ASP A 446 -7.27 -5.04 -10.37
C ASP A 446 -6.64 -4.76 -11.74
N GLU A 447 -7.47 -4.53 -12.76
CA GLU A 447 -7.04 -4.19 -14.10
C GLU A 447 -7.21 -2.69 -14.38
N ASP A 448 -6.21 -2.12 -15.05
CA ASP A 448 -6.24 -0.84 -15.76
C ASP A 448 -5.90 -1.03 -17.25
N PRO A 449 -6.84 -1.47 -18.10
CA PRO A 449 -6.59 -1.64 -19.53
C PRO A 449 -6.62 -0.31 -20.30
N GLY A 450 -6.78 0.83 -19.62
CA GLY A 450 -6.97 2.12 -20.24
C GLY A 450 -8.25 2.16 -21.11
N ASN A 451 -8.29 3.03 -22.10
CA ASN A 451 -9.43 3.20 -22.99
C ASN A 451 -9.66 1.95 -23.87
N SER A 452 -10.14 0.87 -23.27
CA SER A 452 -10.37 -0.44 -23.89
C SER A 452 -11.86 -0.74 -24.11
N PRO A 453 -12.27 -1.41 -25.19
CA PRO A 453 -13.65 -1.89 -25.34
C PRO A 453 -13.99 -3.03 -24.37
N ARG A 454 -13.00 -3.64 -23.75
CA ARG A 454 -13.19 -4.65 -22.70
C ARG A 454 -13.23 -3.95 -21.35
N VAL A 455 -14.32 -4.11 -20.60
CA VAL A 455 -14.39 -3.57 -19.24
C VAL A 455 -13.38 -4.24 -18.31
N SER A 456 -12.79 -3.46 -17.43
CA SER A 456 -11.82 -3.89 -16.43
C SER A 456 -12.41 -4.90 -15.46
N LYS A 457 -11.57 -5.78 -14.90
CA LYS A 457 -11.98 -6.87 -14.03
C LYS A 457 -11.15 -6.90 -12.76
N VAL A 458 -11.70 -7.56 -11.74
CA VAL A 458 -11.00 -7.89 -10.50
C VAL A 458 -10.81 -9.40 -10.46
N TRP A 459 -9.56 -9.80 -10.24
CA TRP A 459 -9.14 -11.19 -10.21
C TRP A 459 -8.69 -11.64 -8.82
N LEU A 460 -8.90 -12.91 -8.52
CA LEU A 460 -8.36 -13.58 -7.36
C LEU A 460 -7.41 -14.68 -7.81
N TYR A 461 -6.15 -14.58 -7.43
CA TYR A 461 -5.17 -15.66 -7.59
C TYR A 461 -4.98 -16.40 -6.26
N SER A 462 -5.15 -17.73 -6.29
CA SER A 462 -4.91 -18.58 -5.13
C SER A 462 -3.46 -19.08 -5.12
N ILE A 463 -2.68 -18.65 -4.14
CA ILE A 463 -1.29 -19.15 -3.99
C ILE A 463 -1.25 -20.66 -3.74
N ALA A 464 -2.28 -21.21 -3.08
CA ALA A 464 -2.33 -22.62 -2.72
C ALA A 464 -2.62 -23.54 -3.91
N THR A 465 -3.45 -23.10 -4.86
CA THR A 465 -3.89 -23.91 -6.01
C THR A 465 -3.29 -23.47 -7.34
N GLY A 466 -2.79 -22.24 -7.42
CA GLY A 466 -2.37 -21.61 -8.69
C GLY A 466 -3.55 -21.21 -9.59
N GLU A 467 -4.78 -21.23 -9.07
CA GLU A 467 -5.99 -20.91 -9.82
C GLU A 467 -6.21 -19.40 -9.89
N LEU A 468 -6.58 -18.89 -11.05
CA LEU A 468 -7.00 -17.52 -11.28
C LEU A 468 -8.51 -17.49 -11.51
N ILE A 469 -9.23 -16.66 -10.74
CA ILE A 469 -10.69 -16.59 -10.72
C ILE A 469 -11.11 -15.14 -10.92
N GLN A 470 -11.93 -14.85 -11.93
CA GLN A 470 -12.56 -13.54 -12.05
C GLN A 470 -13.65 -13.41 -10.97
N VAL A 471 -13.53 -12.43 -10.07
CA VAL A 471 -14.44 -12.25 -8.93
C VAL A 471 -15.42 -11.08 -9.14
N ALA A 472 -14.98 -10.04 -9.87
CA ALA A 472 -15.83 -8.91 -10.22
C ALA A 472 -15.44 -8.35 -11.59
N GLN A 473 -16.26 -7.43 -12.10
CA GLN A 473 -15.98 -6.63 -13.29
C GLN A 473 -16.68 -5.27 -13.19
N HIS A 474 -16.26 -4.35 -14.01
CA HIS A 474 -16.94 -3.06 -14.11
C HIS A 474 -18.36 -3.22 -14.60
N ASN A 475 -19.24 -2.40 -14.04
CA ASN A 475 -20.67 -2.46 -14.31
C ASN A 475 -20.97 -1.93 -15.71
N LEU A 476 -21.39 -2.82 -16.61
CA LEU A 476 -21.68 -2.51 -18.00
C LEU A 476 -22.66 -1.34 -18.15
N LYS A 477 -23.56 -1.12 -17.16
CA LYS A 477 -24.45 0.04 -17.14
C LYS A 477 -23.70 1.37 -17.24
N PHE A 478 -22.53 1.47 -16.67
CA PHE A 478 -21.75 2.72 -16.60
C PHE A 478 -20.61 2.77 -17.60
N PHE A 479 -20.08 1.61 -18.03
CA PHE A 479 -18.82 1.54 -18.73
C PHE A 479 -18.86 0.82 -20.09
N ASP A 480 -20.00 0.24 -20.50
CA ASP A 480 -20.12 -0.37 -21.82
C ASP A 480 -20.68 0.63 -22.87
N PRO A 481 -19.82 1.10 -23.80
CA PRO A 481 -20.26 2.03 -24.85
C PRO A 481 -21.18 1.39 -25.89
N THR A 482 -21.29 0.06 -25.92
CA THR A 482 -22.09 -0.66 -26.93
C THR A 482 -23.56 -0.72 -26.57
N ILE A 483 -23.96 -0.40 -25.34
CA ILE A 483 -25.35 -0.35 -24.91
C ILE A 483 -26.02 0.87 -25.51
N LEU A 484 -26.93 0.62 -26.46
CA LEU A 484 -27.64 1.67 -27.19
C LEU A 484 -28.52 2.52 -26.27
N ASN A 485 -28.49 3.85 -26.45
CA ASN A 485 -29.25 4.83 -25.68
C ASN A 485 -28.96 4.77 -24.15
N ASN A 486 -27.77 4.40 -23.75
CA ASN A 486 -27.38 4.32 -22.35
C ASN A 486 -27.11 5.72 -21.79
N SER A 487 -28.11 6.31 -21.14
CA SER A 487 -27.95 7.62 -20.46
C SER A 487 -27.12 7.57 -19.19
N SER A 488 -26.77 6.36 -18.70
CA SER A 488 -25.94 6.15 -17.51
C SER A 488 -24.45 5.96 -17.87
N PHE A 489 -24.13 5.83 -19.16
CA PHE A 489 -22.75 5.65 -19.60
C PHE A 489 -21.87 6.81 -19.15
N ILE A 490 -20.75 6.50 -18.53
CA ILE A 490 -19.78 7.46 -18.02
C ILE A 490 -18.59 7.55 -18.98
N THR A 491 -17.83 6.50 -19.09
CA THR A 491 -16.60 6.42 -19.87
C THR A 491 -16.32 4.97 -20.28
N GLN A 492 -15.42 4.77 -21.24
CA GLN A 492 -14.78 3.50 -21.59
C GLN A 492 -13.37 3.42 -21.01
N ASP A 493 -12.94 4.47 -20.34
CA ASP A 493 -11.63 4.63 -19.71
C ASP A 493 -11.86 4.56 -18.20
N GLU A 494 -11.99 3.33 -17.71
CA GLU A 494 -12.20 3.03 -16.30
C GLU A 494 -11.18 2.05 -15.81
N GLU A 495 -10.77 2.21 -14.55
CA GLU A 495 -9.90 1.28 -13.84
C GLU A 495 -10.42 0.99 -12.43
N SER A 496 -10.05 -0.16 -11.89
CA SER A 496 -10.14 -0.43 -10.44
C SER A 496 -8.80 -0.19 -9.82
N SER A 497 -8.78 0.50 -8.67
CA SER A 497 -7.56 0.96 -8.02
C SER A 497 -7.59 0.73 -6.51
N GLY A 498 -6.51 1.02 -5.84
CA GLY A 498 -6.42 1.18 -4.39
C GLY A 498 -6.82 -0.02 -3.56
N ILE A 499 -6.84 -1.25 -4.06
CA ILE A 499 -7.34 -2.42 -3.35
C ILE A 499 -6.49 -2.79 -2.13
N ILE A 500 -7.14 -2.93 -0.95
CA ILE A 500 -6.50 -3.36 0.29
C ILE A 500 -7.28 -4.46 1.02
N ASP A 501 -6.57 -5.37 1.71
CA ASP A 501 -7.18 -6.29 2.67
C ASP A 501 -7.73 -5.52 3.87
N ALA A 502 -9.05 -5.59 4.07
CA ALA A 502 -9.77 -4.90 5.13
C ALA A 502 -10.21 -5.84 6.28
N GLU A 503 -9.66 -7.05 6.37
CA GLU A 503 -10.05 -8.03 7.42
C GLU A 503 -9.91 -7.44 8.83
N HIS A 504 -8.85 -6.67 9.08
CA HIS A 504 -8.57 -6.07 10.39
C HIS A 504 -9.54 -4.95 10.79
N VAL A 505 -10.29 -4.37 9.84
CA VAL A 505 -11.28 -3.30 10.09
C VAL A 505 -12.72 -3.73 9.86
N LEU A 506 -13.02 -4.52 8.84
CA LEU A 506 -14.38 -4.94 8.46
C LEU A 506 -14.68 -6.40 8.78
N GLY A 507 -13.64 -7.22 9.00
CA GLY A 507 -13.77 -8.64 9.25
C GLY A 507 -13.40 -9.48 8.04
N ARG A 508 -13.36 -10.78 8.26
CA ARG A 508 -12.82 -11.78 7.32
C ARG A 508 -13.50 -11.74 5.96
N GLY A 509 -12.69 -11.70 4.91
CA GLY A 509 -13.14 -11.71 3.52
C GLY A 509 -13.55 -10.35 2.97
N TRP A 510 -13.39 -9.26 3.75
CA TRP A 510 -13.64 -7.91 3.29
C TRP A 510 -12.38 -7.24 2.75
N PHE A 511 -12.56 -6.50 1.67
CA PHE A 511 -11.59 -5.64 1.01
C PHE A 511 -12.20 -4.24 0.83
N LEU A 512 -11.35 -3.24 0.74
CA LEU A 512 -11.70 -1.90 0.29
C LEU A 512 -10.96 -1.65 -1.01
N LEU A 513 -11.60 -0.99 -1.96
CA LEU A 513 -11.05 -0.62 -3.25
C LEU A 513 -11.78 0.61 -3.78
N ASP A 514 -11.23 1.21 -4.78
CA ASP A 514 -11.92 2.25 -5.52
C ASP A 514 -11.92 2.03 -7.03
N VAL A 515 -12.60 2.91 -7.71
CA VAL A 515 -12.74 2.93 -9.17
C VAL A 515 -12.46 4.35 -9.62
N GLN A 516 -11.54 4.51 -10.53
CA GLN A 516 -11.39 5.71 -11.32
C GLN A 516 -12.33 5.61 -12.54
N ALA A 517 -13.01 6.69 -12.85
CA ALA A 517 -13.83 6.81 -14.05
C ALA A 517 -13.38 8.07 -14.79
N HIS A 518 -12.48 7.87 -15.77
CA HIS A 518 -11.78 8.95 -16.47
C HIS A 518 -12.74 9.71 -17.38
N LYS A 519 -13.56 10.52 -16.75
CA LYS A 519 -14.45 11.48 -17.41
C LYS A 519 -14.29 12.84 -16.76
N VAL A 520 -13.69 13.72 -17.49
CA VAL A 520 -13.46 15.10 -17.07
C VAL A 520 -14.74 15.79 -16.63
N ASN A 521 -14.70 16.47 -15.51
CA ASN A 521 -15.76 17.32 -15.01
C ASN A 521 -15.45 18.81 -15.27
N ASP A 522 -15.76 19.28 -16.50
CA ASP A 522 -15.55 20.69 -16.86
C ASP A 522 -16.50 21.66 -16.12
N ALA A 523 -17.61 21.16 -15.58
CA ALA A 523 -18.61 21.98 -14.90
C ALA A 523 -18.23 22.30 -13.44
N ASP A 524 -17.44 21.45 -12.81
CA ASP A 524 -17.02 21.59 -11.42
C ASP A 524 -15.53 21.21 -11.27
N PRO A 525 -14.62 22.18 -11.32
CA PRO A 525 -13.18 21.93 -11.26
C PRO A 525 -12.69 21.23 -9.98
N GLU A 526 -13.46 21.30 -8.87
CA GLU A 526 -13.12 20.61 -7.64
C GLU A 526 -13.13 19.10 -7.83
N LEU A 527 -14.07 18.59 -8.62
CA LEU A 527 -14.27 17.14 -8.78
C LEU A 527 -13.25 16.48 -9.71
N VAL A 528 -12.62 17.24 -10.60
CA VAL A 528 -11.63 16.81 -11.58
C VAL A 528 -12.21 15.77 -12.56
N GLU A 529 -12.43 14.52 -12.11
CA GLU A 529 -12.99 13.40 -12.88
C GLU A 529 -13.98 12.58 -12.02
N GLY A 530 -14.44 11.44 -12.53
CA GLY A 530 -15.30 10.53 -11.80
C GLY A 530 -14.54 9.57 -10.90
N GLY A 531 -15.30 8.78 -10.12
CA GLY A 531 -14.75 7.71 -9.29
C GLY A 531 -15.70 7.27 -8.18
N GLN A 532 -15.38 6.15 -7.53
CA GLN A 532 -16.20 5.58 -6.46
C GLN A 532 -15.37 4.75 -5.49
N LEU A 533 -15.60 4.93 -4.18
CA LEU A 533 -15.08 4.08 -3.12
C LEU A 533 -16.06 2.94 -2.84
N LEU A 534 -15.56 1.71 -2.75
CA LEU A 534 -16.35 0.50 -2.54
C LEU A 534 -15.79 -0.37 -1.39
N ALA A 535 -16.68 -1.20 -0.83
CA ALA A 535 -16.30 -2.37 -0.05
C ALA A 535 -16.67 -3.63 -0.83
N MET A 536 -15.75 -4.58 -0.90
CA MET A 536 -15.95 -5.87 -1.54
C MET A 536 -15.82 -7.00 -0.51
N TYR A 537 -16.79 -7.90 -0.51
CA TYR A 537 -16.72 -9.15 0.24
C TYR A 537 -16.47 -10.30 -0.71
N VAL A 538 -15.45 -11.11 -0.43
CA VAL A 538 -15.16 -12.35 -1.15
C VAL A 538 -15.18 -13.48 -0.13
N ASP A 539 -16.12 -14.43 -0.30
CA ASP A 539 -16.26 -15.57 0.63
C ASP A 539 -14.89 -16.24 0.84
N PRO A 540 -14.47 -16.40 2.10
CA PRO A 540 -13.16 -16.99 2.39
C PRO A 540 -12.95 -18.42 1.89
N SER A 541 -13.98 -19.12 1.42
CA SER A 541 -13.85 -20.44 0.80
C SER A 541 -13.42 -20.39 -0.66
N ILE A 542 -13.61 -19.25 -1.36
CA ILE A 542 -13.22 -19.09 -2.76
C ILE A 542 -11.69 -19.11 -2.87
N GLY A 543 -11.13 -19.89 -3.81
CA GLY A 543 -9.70 -20.04 -4.03
C GLY A 543 -8.97 -20.93 -2.99
N ARG A 544 -9.71 -21.68 -2.16
CA ARG A 544 -9.12 -22.64 -1.21
C ARG A 544 -9.21 -24.07 -1.74
N THR A 545 -8.22 -24.89 -1.40
CA THR A 545 -8.35 -26.34 -1.51
C THR A 545 -9.47 -26.81 -0.58
N ALA A 546 -10.37 -27.62 -1.09
CA ALA A 546 -11.46 -28.24 -0.34
C ALA A 546 -10.92 -29.13 0.81
#